data_a1045e91881f16f5b2fc0e45ec2ed599
#
_entry.id   a1045e91881f16f5b2fc0e45ec2ed599
#
_cell.length_a   1.000
_cell.length_b   1.000
_cell.length_c   1.000
_cell.angle_alpha   90.00
_cell.angle_beta   90.00
_cell.angle_gamma   90.00
#
_symmetry.space_group_name_H-M   'P 1'
#
loop_
_entity.id
_entity.type
_entity.pdbx_description
1 polymer ?
#
loop_
_entity_poly.entity_id
_entity_poly.type
_entity_poly.pdbx_seq_one_letter_code
_entity_poly.pdbx_strand_id
1 'polypeptide(L)'
;MPREKRLLDENWRYAQSSRVNQPAEYIAFLKTEARFKGCGLDDLPKHAVLLHDAEAQEQIVRLGYAVEDYRFVETGTTDPNVFWVIHGKSGDPDFVLNRGLPGAGGVATQAAELGALGIGSMVHIGTCGLVGDTVETGSVVVSHGSFKDAGATMLSPNAADCSDPVARPDSDLTAVIEAKCTVAGLPHNVATGYTIPIYYFQPAGLIYDLITGEAFPAGPPVGYFEMEQASFFQTCMLMGKRAASMVIGSDRYRLVDGTLTHVFENDVDQDAAKLAMIRAALAAFKDL
;
A
#
# COMPACT_ATOMS: atom_id res chain seq x y z
N MET A 1 25.67 22.13 -3.14
CA MET A 1 24.35 21.67 -2.66
C MET A 1 24.37 20.16 -2.73
N PRO A 2 24.04 19.42 -1.65
CA PRO A 2 23.94 17.96 -1.71
C PRO A 2 22.98 17.52 -2.82
N ARG A 3 23.27 16.39 -3.48
CA ARG A 3 22.47 15.85 -4.60
C ARG A 3 21.00 15.66 -4.23
N GLU A 4 20.76 15.19 -3.02
CA GLU A 4 19.40 14.95 -2.47
C GLU A 4 18.58 16.25 -2.36
N LYS A 5 19.18 17.33 -1.88
CA LYS A 5 18.50 18.63 -1.79
C LYS A 5 18.11 19.15 -3.18
N ARG A 6 18.95 18.96 -4.19
CA ARG A 6 18.64 19.36 -5.57
C ARG A 6 17.49 18.56 -6.16
N LEU A 7 17.44 17.25 -5.93
CA LEU A 7 16.33 16.39 -6.39
C LEU A 7 15.00 16.75 -5.71
N LEU A 8 15.03 17.06 -4.40
CA LEU A 8 13.84 17.50 -3.68
C LEU A 8 13.36 18.87 -4.18
N ASP A 9 14.27 19.83 -4.39
CA ASP A 9 13.91 21.16 -4.91
C ASP A 9 13.33 21.11 -6.33
N GLU A 10 13.85 20.24 -7.20
CA GLU A 10 13.35 20.01 -8.55
C GLU A 10 11.95 19.37 -8.52
N ASN A 11 11.75 18.32 -7.73
CA ASN A 11 10.48 17.62 -7.61
C ASN A 11 9.39 18.51 -6.98
N TRP A 12 9.77 19.33 -5.98
CA TRP A 12 8.85 20.28 -5.38
C TRP A 12 8.30 21.30 -6.40
N ARG A 13 9.12 21.78 -7.32
CA ARG A 13 8.65 22.67 -8.38
C ARG A 13 7.55 22.06 -9.24
N TYR A 14 7.60 20.75 -9.50
CA TYR A 14 6.55 20.04 -10.20
C TYR A 14 5.33 19.76 -9.32
N ALA A 15 5.53 19.43 -8.06
CA ALA A 15 4.43 19.22 -7.10
C ALA A 15 3.53 20.46 -6.93
N GLN A 16 4.09 21.68 -7.11
CA GLN A 16 3.35 22.93 -7.06
C GLN A 16 2.57 23.25 -8.35
N SER A 17 2.85 22.57 -9.45
CA SER A 17 2.21 22.87 -10.73
C SER A 17 0.76 22.39 -10.77
N SER A 18 -0.05 22.97 -11.66
CA SER A 18 -1.40 22.47 -11.94
C SER A 18 -1.35 21.01 -12.37
N ARG A 19 -2.25 20.22 -11.83
CA ARG A 19 -2.33 18.79 -12.14
C ARG A 19 -3.26 18.57 -13.32
N VAL A 20 -2.82 17.77 -14.28
CA VAL A 20 -3.60 17.33 -15.43
C VAL A 20 -3.95 15.84 -15.27
N ASN A 21 -4.82 15.32 -16.11
CA ASN A 21 -5.31 13.92 -16.07
C ASN A 21 -5.92 13.58 -14.69
N GLN A 22 -6.96 14.30 -14.33
CA GLN A 22 -7.66 14.08 -13.05
C GLN A 22 -8.40 12.73 -13.08
N PRO A 23 -8.28 11.89 -12.04
CA PRO A 23 -8.95 10.59 -12.01
C PRO A 23 -10.47 10.71 -12.09
N ALA A 24 -11.06 11.78 -11.57
CA ALA A 24 -12.51 12.04 -11.69
C ALA A 24 -12.97 12.22 -13.13
N GLU A 25 -12.16 12.83 -13.99
CA GLU A 25 -12.48 12.99 -15.42
C GLU A 25 -12.47 11.65 -16.14
N TYR A 26 -11.50 10.79 -15.83
CA TYR A 26 -11.43 9.44 -16.36
C TYR A 26 -12.61 8.57 -15.91
N ILE A 27 -12.97 8.60 -14.64
CA ILE A 27 -14.13 7.87 -14.12
C ILE A 27 -15.43 8.38 -14.73
N ALA A 28 -15.59 9.70 -14.92
CA ALA A 28 -16.73 10.27 -15.61
C ALA A 28 -16.82 9.75 -17.06
N PHE A 29 -15.69 9.69 -17.75
CA PHE A 29 -15.62 9.11 -19.10
C PHE A 29 -16.03 7.62 -19.09
N LEU A 30 -15.49 6.80 -18.18
CA LEU A 30 -15.85 5.38 -18.08
C LEU A 30 -17.35 5.17 -17.86
N LYS A 31 -18.00 5.98 -17.05
CA LYS A 31 -19.45 5.91 -16.82
C LYS A 31 -20.28 6.21 -18.07
N THR A 32 -19.74 6.93 -19.05
CA THR A 32 -20.41 7.19 -20.33
C THR A 32 -20.20 6.10 -21.38
N GLU A 33 -19.14 5.31 -21.23
CA GLU A 33 -18.79 4.23 -22.15
C GLU A 33 -19.80 3.08 -22.09
N ALA A 34 -20.34 2.67 -23.25
CA ALA A 34 -21.40 1.65 -23.31
C ALA A 34 -20.99 0.31 -22.67
N ARG A 35 -19.70 -0.08 -22.75
CA ARG A 35 -19.17 -1.34 -22.19
C ARG A 35 -19.13 -1.37 -20.67
N PHE A 36 -19.08 -0.20 -20.03
CA PHE A 36 -19.08 -0.07 -18.56
C PHE A 36 -20.45 0.31 -18.00
N LYS A 37 -21.42 0.55 -18.89
CA LYS A 37 -22.78 0.89 -18.48
C LYS A 37 -23.44 -0.29 -17.77
N GLY A 38 -23.83 -0.09 -16.53
CA GLY A 38 -24.40 -1.16 -15.69
C GLY A 38 -23.38 -1.99 -14.91
N CYS A 39 -22.07 -1.64 -14.95
CA CYS A 39 -21.06 -2.28 -14.09
C CYS A 39 -21.21 -1.97 -12.59
N GLY A 40 -22.20 -1.16 -12.20
CA GLY A 40 -22.47 -0.81 -10.80
C GLY A 40 -21.38 0.08 -10.18
N LEU A 41 -20.76 0.95 -10.99
CA LEU A 41 -19.72 1.89 -10.52
C LEU A 41 -20.29 3.02 -9.64
N ASP A 42 -21.61 3.16 -9.55
CA ASP A 42 -22.27 4.17 -8.73
C ASP A 42 -22.53 3.70 -7.29
N ASP A 43 -22.58 2.38 -7.06
CA ASP A 43 -22.95 1.76 -5.78
C ASP A 43 -21.78 0.94 -5.20
N LEU A 44 -20.63 1.58 -5.05
CA LEU A 44 -19.45 0.94 -4.47
C LEU A 44 -19.41 1.13 -2.94
N PRO A 45 -18.89 0.13 -2.21
CA PRO A 45 -18.59 0.25 -0.80
C PRO A 45 -17.65 1.44 -0.52
N LYS A 46 -17.60 1.88 0.74
CA LYS A 46 -16.71 2.98 1.15
C LYS A 46 -15.31 2.55 1.52
N HIS A 47 -15.05 1.25 1.57
CA HIS A 47 -13.81 0.64 2.03
C HIS A 47 -13.21 -0.26 0.96
N ALA A 48 -11.88 -0.23 0.82
CA ALA A 48 -11.17 -1.12 -0.09
C ALA A 48 -9.91 -1.72 0.55
N VAL A 49 -9.64 -2.97 0.18
CA VAL A 49 -8.35 -3.64 0.40
C VAL A 49 -7.65 -3.76 -0.95
N LEU A 50 -6.45 -3.19 -1.07
CA LEU A 50 -5.56 -3.37 -2.22
C LEU A 50 -4.60 -4.51 -1.88
N LEU A 51 -4.83 -5.68 -2.45
CA LEU A 51 -4.09 -6.90 -2.16
C LEU A 51 -3.09 -7.20 -3.28
N HIS A 52 -1.80 -7.11 -2.98
CA HIS A 52 -0.72 -7.50 -3.88
C HIS A 52 -0.53 -9.02 -3.80
N ASP A 53 -1.42 -9.73 -4.49
CA ASP A 53 -1.44 -11.18 -4.60
C ASP A 53 -1.98 -11.58 -5.97
N ALA A 54 -1.30 -12.51 -6.65
CA ALA A 54 -1.76 -13.05 -7.93
C ALA A 54 -3.09 -13.79 -7.79
N GLU A 55 -3.33 -14.39 -6.61
CA GLU A 55 -4.48 -15.24 -6.28
C GLU A 55 -5.50 -14.49 -5.41
N ALA A 56 -5.64 -13.16 -5.59
CA ALA A 56 -6.52 -12.33 -4.77
C ALA A 56 -7.97 -12.89 -4.68
N GLN A 57 -8.49 -13.50 -5.75
CA GLN A 57 -9.81 -14.12 -5.75
C GLN A 57 -9.90 -15.31 -4.79
N GLU A 58 -8.84 -16.11 -4.65
CA GLU A 58 -8.83 -17.24 -3.73
C GLU A 58 -8.94 -16.80 -2.27
N GLN A 59 -8.43 -15.62 -1.94
CA GLN A 59 -8.57 -15.06 -0.60
C GLN A 59 -10.04 -14.77 -0.26
N ILE A 60 -10.89 -14.42 -1.24
CA ILE A 60 -12.33 -14.24 -1.03
C ILE A 60 -12.96 -15.55 -0.55
N VAL A 61 -12.62 -16.66 -1.19
CA VAL A 61 -13.11 -17.99 -0.81
C VAL A 61 -12.57 -18.40 0.57
N ARG A 62 -11.30 -18.15 0.85
CA ARG A 62 -10.67 -18.43 2.16
C ARG A 62 -11.29 -17.57 3.29
N LEU A 63 -11.82 -16.40 2.97
CA LEU A 63 -12.59 -15.57 3.91
C LEU A 63 -14.00 -16.15 4.20
N GLY A 64 -14.45 -17.13 3.42
CA GLY A 64 -15.74 -17.79 3.58
C GLY A 64 -16.88 -17.18 2.77
N TYR A 65 -16.57 -16.35 1.77
CA TYR A 65 -17.57 -15.80 0.86
C TYR A 65 -17.88 -16.79 -0.27
N ALA A 66 -19.18 -16.95 -0.59
CA ALA A 66 -19.65 -17.71 -1.73
C ALA A 66 -19.76 -16.83 -2.98
N VAL A 67 -19.91 -17.43 -4.15
CA VAL A 67 -19.97 -16.70 -5.43
C VAL A 67 -21.09 -15.66 -5.48
N GLU A 68 -22.20 -15.91 -4.80
CA GLU A 68 -23.34 -15.00 -4.69
C GLU A 68 -23.06 -13.78 -3.78
N ASP A 69 -22.00 -13.81 -2.99
CA ASP A 69 -21.65 -12.75 -2.05
C ASP A 69 -20.77 -11.67 -2.69
N TYR A 70 -20.29 -11.89 -3.90
CA TYR A 70 -19.41 -10.93 -4.56
C TYR A 70 -19.65 -10.84 -6.06
N ARG A 71 -19.32 -9.70 -6.63
CA ARG A 71 -19.32 -9.48 -8.08
C ARG A 71 -17.99 -8.93 -8.54
N PHE A 72 -17.57 -9.36 -9.71
CA PHE A 72 -16.40 -8.85 -10.39
C PHE A 72 -16.71 -7.53 -11.10
N VAL A 73 -15.76 -6.59 -11.03
CA VAL A 73 -15.82 -5.31 -11.74
C VAL A 73 -14.50 -5.08 -12.48
N GLU A 74 -14.60 -4.68 -13.72
CA GLU A 74 -13.48 -4.33 -14.57
C GLU A 74 -13.63 -2.87 -15.03
N THR A 75 -12.61 -2.05 -14.85
CA THR A 75 -12.63 -0.61 -15.18
C THR A 75 -11.46 -0.18 -16.03
N GLY A 76 -10.87 -1.01 -16.79
CA GLY A 76 -9.73 -0.59 -17.61
C GLY A 76 -9.97 -0.72 -19.08
N THR A 77 -9.17 0.01 -19.86
CA THR A 77 -9.18 -0.08 -21.32
C THR A 77 -8.00 -0.86 -21.87
N THR A 78 -6.83 -0.67 -21.30
CA THR A 78 -5.58 -1.33 -21.69
C THR A 78 -4.95 -2.10 -20.53
N ASP A 79 -5.09 -1.57 -19.31
CA ASP A 79 -4.72 -2.21 -18.06
C ASP A 79 -5.92 -2.16 -17.13
N PRO A 80 -6.80 -3.17 -17.17
CA PRO A 80 -8.03 -3.13 -16.43
C PRO A 80 -7.74 -3.10 -14.92
N ASN A 81 -8.27 -2.09 -14.25
CA ASN A 81 -8.37 -2.10 -12.81
C ASN A 81 -9.40 -3.16 -12.44
N VAL A 82 -8.92 -4.26 -11.88
CA VAL A 82 -9.73 -5.45 -11.59
C VAL A 82 -10.03 -5.49 -10.12
N PHE A 83 -11.30 -5.49 -9.76
CA PHE A 83 -11.70 -5.63 -8.36
C PHE A 83 -13.00 -6.39 -8.20
N TRP A 84 -13.23 -6.85 -6.98
CA TRP A 84 -14.45 -7.52 -6.56
C TRP A 84 -15.16 -6.66 -5.52
N VAL A 85 -16.44 -6.43 -5.72
CA VAL A 85 -17.34 -5.85 -4.72
C VAL A 85 -17.89 -6.99 -3.90
N ILE A 86 -17.63 -6.98 -2.59
CA ILE A 86 -17.95 -8.06 -1.67
C ILE A 86 -18.99 -7.56 -0.69
N HIS A 87 -20.10 -8.29 -0.55
CA HIS A 87 -21.12 -8.03 0.45
C HIS A 87 -20.70 -8.67 1.77
N GLY A 88 -20.51 -7.84 2.80
CA GLY A 88 -20.06 -8.28 4.10
C GLY A 88 -21.01 -9.26 4.77
N LYS A 89 -20.42 -10.27 5.43
CA LYS A 89 -21.15 -11.28 6.22
C LYS A 89 -20.81 -11.16 7.70
N SER A 90 -21.69 -11.68 8.55
CA SER A 90 -21.43 -11.77 9.99
C SER A 90 -21.10 -10.43 10.65
N GLY A 91 -21.64 -9.34 10.12
CA GLY A 91 -21.40 -7.98 10.60
C GLY A 91 -20.11 -7.34 10.03
N ASP A 92 -19.46 -7.95 9.05
CA ASP A 92 -18.42 -7.27 8.26
C ASP A 92 -19.06 -6.22 7.34
N PRO A 93 -18.42 -5.07 7.10
CA PRO A 93 -18.91 -4.11 6.14
C PRO A 93 -18.77 -4.63 4.71
N ASP A 94 -19.57 -4.10 3.80
CA ASP A 94 -19.31 -4.26 2.37
C ASP A 94 -17.95 -3.61 2.04
N PHE A 95 -17.19 -4.25 1.18
CA PHE A 95 -15.88 -3.75 0.80
C PHE A 95 -15.49 -4.10 -0.64
N VAL A 96 -14.52 -3.38 -1.16
CA VAL A 96 -13.85 -3.71 -2.42
C VAL A 96 -12.56 -4.48 -2.11
N LEU A 97 -12.37 -5.64 -2.73
CA LEU A 97 -11.06 -6.26 -2.83
C LEU A 97 -10.49 -5.96 -4.21
N ASN A 98 -9.42 -5.21 -4.26
CA ASN A 98 -8.73 -4.84 -5.49
C ASN A 98 -7.42 -5.63 -5.60
N ARG A 99 -7.20 -6.29 -6.74
CA ARG A 99 -5.89 -6.88 -7.03
C ARG A 99 -4.88 -5.77 -7.26
N GLY A 100 -3.89 -5.66 -6.38
CA GLY A 100 -2.87 -4.63 -6.45
C GLY A 100 -2.00 -4.77 -7.70
N LEU A 101 -1.82 -3.68 -8.43
CA LEU A 101 -0.82 -3.58 -9.49
C LEU A 101 0.55 -3.31 -8.86
N PRO A 102 1.60 -4.03 -9.26
CA PRO A 102 2.91 -3.87 -8.66
C PRO A 102 3.51 -2.49 -9.00
N GLY A 103 4.24 -1.97 -8.02
CA GLY A 103 5.05 -0.76 -8.13
C GLY A 103 4.26 0.54 -7.91
N ALA A 104 5.02 1.58 -7.61
CA ALA A 104 4.54 2.90 -7.21
C ALA A 104 3.51 3.50 -8.19
N GLY A 105 3.75 3.40 -9.51
CA GLY A 105 2.84 3.92 -10.53
C GLY A 105 1.53 3.14 -10.61
N GLY A 106 1.59 1.81 -10.49
CA GLY A 106 0.41 0.95 -10.53
C GLY A 106 -0.53 1.23 -9.37
N VAL A 107 -0.02 1.19 -8.14
CA VAL A 107 -0.83 1.43 -6.94
C VAL A 107 -1.36 2.87 -6.87
N ALA A 108 -0.57 3.87 -7.31
CA ALA A 108 -1.03 5.26 -7.35
C ALA A 108 -2.23 5.44 -8.29
N THR A 109 -2.19 4.81 -9.47
CA THR A 109 -3.31 4.81 -10.42
C THR A 109 -4.56 4.17 -9.81
N GLN A 110 -4.42 2.97 -9.23
CA GLN A 110 -5.54 2.26 -8.61
C GLN A 110 -6.14 3.04 -7.43
N ALA A 111 -5.31 3.56 -6.54
CA ALA A 111 -5.78 4.37 -5.41
C ALA A 111 -6.51 5.63 -5.86
N ALA A 112 -6.01 6.30 -6.92
CA ALA A 112 -6.65 7.48 -7.49
C ALA A 112 -8.02 7.15 -8.12
N GLU A 113 -8.12 6.08 -8.90
CA GLU A 113 -9.36 5.62 -9.52
C GLU A 113 -10.39 5.19 -8.47
N LEU A 114 -10.01 4.36 -7.50
CA LEU A 114 -10.87 3.96 -6.40
C LEU A 114 -11.33 5.16 -5.57
N GLY A 115 -10.44 6.12 -5.30
CA GLY A 115 -10.79 7.36 -4.63
C GLY A 115 -11.80 8.21 -5.40
N ALA A 116 -11.68 8.28 -6.73
CA ALA A 116 -12.64 8.99 -7.60
C ALA A 116 -13.98 8.25 -7.73
N LEU A 117 -13.98 6.93 -7.59
CA LEU A 117 -15.19 6.09 -7.49
C LEU A 117 -15.92 6.23 -6.13
N GLY A 118 -15.35 6.96 -5.17
CA GLY A 118 -16.00 7.25 -3.90
C GLY A 118 -15.54 6.39 -2.72
N ILE A 119 -14.52 5.55 -2.90
CA ILE A 119 -13.88 4.85 -1.78
C ILE A 119 -13.27 5.87 -0.82
N GLY A 120 -13.55 5.74 0.47
CA GLY A 120 -13.12 6.66 1.52
C GLY A 120 -11.90 6.20 2.29
N SER A 121 -11.76 4.88 2.50
CA SER A 121 -10.68 4.28 3.26
C SER A 121 -10.10 3.08 2.51
N MET A 122 -8.78 3.00 2.44
CA MET A 122 -8.06 1.97 1.71
C MET A 122 -6.96 1.36 2.56
N VAL A 123 -6.84 0.04 2.52
CA VAL A 123 -5.74 -0.69 3.18
C VAL A 123 -4.95 -1.47 2.13
N HIS A 124 -3.67 -1.16 2.03
CA HIS A 124 -2.72 -1.89 1.21
C HIS A 124 -2.20 -3.11 1.97
N ILE A 125 -2.20 -4.27 1.31
CA ILE A 125 -1.68 -5.53 1.85
C ILE A 125 -0.74 -6.15 0.82
N GLY A 126 0.48 -6.49 1.24
CA GLY A 126 1.49 -7.07 0.36
C GLY A 126 2.60 -7.80 1.10
N THR A 127 3.72 -7.96 0.41
CA THR A 127 4.97 -8.52 0.95
C THR A 127 6.07 -7.47 0.96
N CYS A 128 7.12 -7.70 1.73
CA CYS A 128 8.28 -6.80 1.80
C CYS A 128 9.57 -7.57 2.03
N GLY A 129 10.69 -6.96 1.68
CA GLY A 129 12.03 -7.38 2.10
C GLY A 129 12.35 -6.76 3.47
N LEU A 130 12.63 -7.58 4.48
CA LEU A 130 13.00 -7.11 5.81
C LEU A 130 14.45 -6.61 5.83
N VAL A 131 14.69 -5.55 6.62
CA VAL A 131 16.00 -4.91 6.76
C VAL A 131 16.54 -5.13 8.17
N GLY A 132 17.68 -5.79 8.28
CA GLY A 132 18.27 -6.13 9.58
C GLY A 132 17.36 -7.06 10.41
N ASP A 133 17.41 -6.88 11.72
CA ASP A 133 16.69 -7.74 12.69
C ASP A 133 15.66 -6.95 13.52
N THR A 134 15.24 -5.78 13.06
CA THR A 134 14.27 -4.91 13.77
C THR A 134 12.83 -5.43 13.72
N VAL A 135 12.51 -6.24 12.72
CA VAL A 135 11.20 -6.89 12.54
C VAL A 135 11.37 -8.39 12.73
N GLU A 136 10.53 -8.99 13.56
CA GLU A 136 10.56 -10.44 13.79
C GLU A 136 10.06 -11.23 12.58
N THR A 137 10.70 -12.38 12.29
CA THR A 137 10.27 -13.30 11.24
C THR A 137 8.84 -13.75 11.49
N GLY A 138 8.02 -13.75 10.44
CA GLY A 138 6.61 -14.17 10.53
C GLY A 138 5.66 -13.16 11.14
N SER A 139 6.17 -12.01 11.63
CA SER A 139 5.31 -10.93 12.10
C SER A 139 4.83 -10.06 10.95
N VAL A 140 3.58 -9.63 11.00
CA VAL A 140 3.03 -8.60 10.13
C VAL A 140 3.68 -7.26 10.49
N VAL A 141 4.00 -6.46 9.49
CA VAL A 141 4.43 -5.08 9.70
C VAL A 141 3.25 -4.15 9.44
N VAL A 142 2.83 -3.41 10.46
CA VAL A 142 1.93 -2.27 10.31
C VAL A 142 2.79 -1.05 10.00
N SER A 143 2.58 -0.44 8.84
CA SER A 143 3.40 0.68 8.36
C SER A 143 3.08 1.98 9.08
N HIS A 144 4.08 2.62 9.70
CA HIS A 144 3.99 3.99 10.20
C HIS A 144 4.50 5.03 9.19
N GLY A 145 4.89 4.59 8.02
CA GLY A 145 5.34 5.42 6.90
C GLY A 145 6.30 4.69 6.00
N SER A 146 6.58 5.27 4.85
CA SER A 146 7.60 4.80 3.93
C SER A 146 8.37 5.98 3.35
N PHE A 147 9.70 5.88 3.30
CA PHE A 147 10.52 6.90 2.66
C PHE A 147 10.16 7.02 1.19
N LYS A 148 10.03 8.27 0.75
CA LYS A 148 9.56 8.61 -0.59
C LYS A 148 10.63 8.41 -1.65
N ASP A 149 10.23 7.85 -2.78
CA ASP A 149 10.93 8.02 -4.05
C ASP A 149 10.56 9.36 -4.72
N ALA A 150 11.14 9.63 -5.88
CA ALA A 150 10.85 10.84 -6.66
C ALA A 150 9.37 10.93 -7.09
N GLY A 151 8.74 9.79 -7.41
CA GLY A 151 7.33 9.71 -7.82
C GLY A 151 6.39 10.11 -6.69
N ALA A 152 6.58 9.53 -5.51
CA ALA A 152 5.80 9.86 -4.33
C ALA A 152 5.97 11.34 -3.92
N THR A 153 7.19 11.89 -4.05
CA THR A 153 7.45 13.31 -3.76
C THR A 153 6.64 14.23 -4.67
N MET A 154 6.49 13.90 -5.96
CA MET A 154 5.66 14.68 -6.89
C MET A 154 4.15 14.63 -6.57
N LEU A 155 3.69 13.63 -5.84
CA LEU A 155 2.30 13.51 -5.41
C LEU A 155 1.99 14.33 -4.14
N SER A 156 2.98 14.92 -3.48
CA SER A 156 2.80 15.70 -2.25
C SER A 156 1.81 16.84 -2.44
N PRO A 157 0.79 16.98 -1.57
CA PRO A 157 -0.25 18.02 -1.74
C PRO A 157 0.21 19.42 -1.35
N ASN A 158 1.27 19.55 -0.57
CA ASN A 158 1.77 20.82 -0.06
C ASN A 158 3.28 20.81 0.21
N ALA A 159 3.85 21.98 0.51
CA ALA A 159 5.29 22.16 0.72
C ALA A 159 5.83 21.40 1.94
N ALA A 160 5.07 21.41 3.04
CA ALA A 160 5.49 20.74 4.26
C ALA A 160 5.57 19.22 4.05
N ASP A 161 4.56 18.66 3.40
CA ASP A 161 4.56 17.24 3.05
C ASP A 161 5.65 16.89 2.02
N CYS A 162 5.88 17.74 1.01
CA CYS A 162 6.97 17.53 0.04
C CYS A 162 8.36 17.51 0.72
N SER A 163 8.56 18.30 1.75
CA SER A 163 9.83 18.36 2.50
C SER A 163 10.00 17.24 3.53
N ASP A 164 8.93 16.59 3.96
CA ASP A 164 9.03 15.38 4.77
C ASP A 164 9.49 14.22 3.86
N PRO A 165 10.63 13.58 4.15
CA PRO A 165 11.10 12.46 3.34
C PRO A 165 10.24 11.21 3.46
N VAL A 166 9.33 11.15 4.45
CA VAL A 166 8.49 10.00 4.74
C VAL A 166 7.04 10.27 4.35
N ALA A 167 6.47 9.46 3.48
CA ALA A 167 5.04 9.40 3.25
C ALA A 167 4.36 8.70 4.43
N ARG A 168 3.28 9.28 4.95
CA ARG A 168 2.62 8.76 6.15
C ARG A 168 1.23 8.22 5.84
N PRO A 169 0.84 7.10 6.47
CA PRO A 169 -0.54 6.64 6.47
C PRO A 169 -1.45 7.57 7.28
N ASP A 170 -2.76 7.35 7.20
CA ASP A 170 -3.73 7.93 8.10
C ASP A 170 -3.50 7.38 9.53
N SER A 171 -3.25 8.26 10.49
CA SER A 171 -2.88 7.88 11.86
C SER A 171 -4.00 7.14 12.59
N ASP A 172 -5.25 7.56 12.37
CA ASP A 172 -6.39 6.98 13.09
C ASP A 172 -6.69 5.58 12.57
N LEU A 173 -6.72 5.42 11.23
CA LEU A 173 -6.89 4.11 10.61
C LEU A 173 -5.77 3.14 11.00
N THR A 174 -4.52 3.61 11.02
CA THR A 174 -3.36 2.81 11.42
C THR A 174 -3.48 2.35 12.87
N ALA A 175 -3.81 3.25 13.80
CA ALA A 175 -3.98 2.91 15.20
C ALA A 175 -5.11 1.90 15.43
N VAL A 176 -6.23 2.03 14.70
CA VAL A 176 -7.31 1.04 14.75
C VAL A 176 -6.83 -0.32 14.25
N ILE A 177 -6.10 -0.39 13.15
CA ILE A 177 -5.54 -1.65 12.61
C ILE A 177 -4.59 -2.30 13.63
N GLU A 178 -3.67 -1.56 14.26
CA GLU A 178 -2.78 -2.09 15.30
C GLU A 178 -3.57 -2.70 16.47
N ALA A 179 -4.62 -1.99 16.91
CA ALA A 179 -5.50 -2.51 17.95
C ALA A 179 -6.22 -3.79 17.53
N LYS A 180 -6.67 -3.90 16.27
CA LYS A 180 -7.30 -5.12 15.74
C LYS A 180 -6.31 -6.28 15.61
N CYS A 181 -5.07 -6.03 15.20
CA CYS A 181 -4.01 -7.05 15.19
C CYS A 181 -3.78 -7.59 16.63
N THR A 182 -3.67 -6.69 17.61
CA THR A 182 -3.51 -7.06 19.01
C THR A 182 -4.68 -7.92 19.51
N VAL A 183 -5.92 -7.50 19.27
CA VAL A 183 -7.13 -8.24 19.71
C VAL A 183 -7.22 -9.60 19.03
N ALA A 184 -6.82 -9.71 17.76
CA ALA A 184 -6.78 -10.97 17.02
C ALA A 184 -5.63 -11.89 17.42
N GLY A 185 -4.70 -11.45 18.29
CA GLY A 185 -3.50 -12.19 18.62
C GLY A 185 -2.55 -12.36 17.41
N LEU A 186 -2.66 -11.48 16.42
CA LEU A 186 -1.79 -11.49 15.22
C LEU A 186 -0.44 -10.87 15.58
N PRO A 187 0.67 -11.64 15.53
CA PRO A 187 2.00 -11.10 15.77
C PRO A 187 2.31 -9.97 14.79
N HIS A 188 2.64 -8.79 15.30
CA HIS A 188 2.93 -7.65 14.45
C HIS A 188 4.00 -6.73 15.07
N ASN A 189 4.72 -6.06 14.19
CA ASN A 189 5.63 -4.98 14.51
C ASN A 189 5.16 -3.70 13.83
N VAL A 190 5.57 -2.58 14.39
CA VAL A 190 5.38 -1.26 13.79
C VAL A 190 6.72 -0.78 13.27
N ALA A 191 6.78 -0.42 11.99
CA ALA A 191 8.04 0.02 11.38
C ALA A 191 7.82 1.04 10.25
N THR A 192 8.90 1.76 9.92
CA THR A 192 8.96 2.60 8.73
C THR A 192 9.63 1.83 7.60
N GLY A 193 9.04 1.89 6.41
CA GLY A 193 9.57 1.28 5.20
C GLY A 193 10.39 2.24 4.34
N TYR A 194 10.91 1.69 3.26
CA TYR A 194 11.48 2.45 2.15
C TYR A 194 10.86 1.95 0.84
N THR A 195 10.20 2.84 0.10
CA THR A 195 9.66 2.49 -1.22
C THR A 195 10.78 2.53 -2.26
N ILE A 196 11.17 1.36 -2.75
CA ILE A 196 12.20 1.19 -3.77
C ILE A 196 11.55 0.97 -5.15
N PRO A 197 11.99 1.64 -6.22
CA PRO A 197 11.33 1.55 -7.52
C PRO A 197 11.64 0.27 -8.31
N ILE A 198 12.56 -0.58 -7.82
CA ILE A 198 13.02 -1.78 -8.52
C ILE A 198 13.05 -2.99 -7.58
N TYR A 199 12.62 -4.15 -8.07
CA TYR A 199 12.73 -5.41 -7.32
C TYR A 199 14.08 -6.09 -7.52
N TYR A 200 14.53 -6.20 -8.77
CA TYR A 200 15.82 -6.80 -9.11
C TYR A 200 16.93 -5.75 -9.22
N PHE A 201 18.19 -6.21 -9.11
CA PHE A 201 19.39 -5.39 -9.29
C PHE A 201 19.53 -4.23 -8.28
N GLN A 202 19.01 -4.43 -7.07
CA GLN A 202 19.14 -3.44 -6.00
C GLN A 202 20.62 -3.20 -5.67
N PRO A 203 21.05 -1.93 -5.52
CA PRO A 203 22.43 -1.63 -5.17
C PRO A 203 22.80 -2.17 -3.78
N ALA A 204 23.80 -3.03 -3.67
CA ALA A 204 24.22 -3.59 -2.39
C ALA A 204 24.60 -2.50 -1.36
N GLY A 205 25.20 -1.40 -1.81
CA GLY A 205 25.53 -0.25 -0.96
C GLY A 205 24.28 0.39 -0.35
N LEU A 206 23.19 0.54 -1.11
CA LEU A 206 21.94 1.06 -0.58
C LEU A 206 21.38 0.15 0.52
N ILE A 207 21.36 -1.16 0.28
CA ILE A 207 20.87 -2.13 1.29
C ILE A 207 21.74 -2.10 2.55
N TYR A 208 23.06 -2.01 2.38
CA TYR A 208 23.99 -1.83 3.49
C TYR A 208 23.69 -0.58 4.30
N ASP A 209 23.52 0.57 3.64
CA ASP A 209 23.22 1.87 4.27
C ASP A 209 21.82 1.85 4.96
N LEU A 210 20.85 1.11 4.43
CA LEU A 210 19.54 0.91 5.09
C LEU A 210 19.72 0.11 6.39
N ILE A 211 20.51 -0.97 6.38
CA ILE A 211 20.77 -1.81 7.57
C ILE A 211 21.53 -1.03 8.64
N THR A 212 22.51 -0.22 8.26
CA THR A 212 23.34 0.56 9.19
C THR A 212 22.71 1.88 9.61
N GLY A 213 21.62 2.29 8.98
CA GLY A 213 20.94 3.57 9.22
C GLY A 213 21.61 4.77 8.53
N GLU A 214 22.62 4.53 7.69
CA GLU A 214 23.36 5.59 6.99
C GLU A 214 22.57 6.18 5.80
N ALA A 215 21.59 5.43 5.26
CA ALA A 215 20.75 5.91 4.16
C ALA A 215 19.91 7.14 4.56
N PHE A 216 19.41 7.17 5.79
CA PHE A 216 18.56 8.23 6.33
C PHE A 216 18.93 8.60 7.77
N PRO A 217 20.10 9.19 8.02
CA PRO A 217 20.67 9.34 9.36
C PRO A 217 19.87 10.26 10.28
N ALA A 218 19.00 11.12 9.74
CA ALA A 218 18.11 12.01 10.50
C ALA A 218 16.66 11.51 10.57
N GLY A 219 16.36 10.37 9.93
CA GLY A 219 15.03 9.78 9.87
C GLY A 219 14.83 8.62 10.84
N PRO A 220 13.64 8.04 10.89
CA PRO A 220 13.41 6.80 11.60
C PRO A 220 14.19 5.66 10.96
N PRO A 221 14.55 4.60 11.72
CA PRO A 221 15.19 3.44 11.15
C PRO A 221 14.26 2.75 10.14
N VAL A 222 14.85 2.25 9.05
CA VAL A 222 14.12 1.49 8.04
C VAL A 222 14.08 0.03 8.48
N GLY A 223 12.87 -0.52 8.65
CA GLY A 223 12.68 -1.91 9.04
C GLY A 223 12.42 -2.86 7.85
N TYR A 224 12.01 -2.32 6.72
CA TYR A 224 11.70 -3.08 5.51
C TYR A 224 11.72 -2.17 4.28
N PHE A 225 11.71 -2.77 3.10
CA PHE A 225 11.47 -2.06 1.85
C PHE A 225 10.44 -2.81 0.99
N GLU A 226 9.75 -2.06 0.18
CA GLU A 226 8.67 -2.50 -0.71
C GLU A 226 8.57 -1.54 -1.91
N MET A 227 7.59 -1.67 -2.77
CA MET A 227 7.56 -0.93 -4.03
C MET A 227 6.38 0.04 -4.19
N GLU A 228 5.48 0.17 -3.20
CA GLU A 228 4.15 0.75 -3.38
C GLU A 228 3.79 1.85 -2.38
N GLN A 229 4.14 1.68 -1.10
CA GLN A 229 3.50 2.38 0.02
C GLN A 229 3.62 3.90 -0.03
N ALA A 230 4.79 4.44 -0.35
CA ALA A 230 4.96 5.89 -0.37
C ALA A 230 4.02 6.55 -1.39
N SER A 231 3.93 6.00 -2.60
CA SER A 231 3.03 6.50 -3.65
C SER A 231 1.56 6.25 -3.31
N PHE A 232 1.24 5.13 -2.67
CA PHE A 232 -0.10 4.85 -2.17
C PHE A 232 -0.56 5.88 -1.13
N PHE A 233 0.25 6.13 -0.09
CA PHE A 233 -0.08 7.11 0.95
C PHE A 233 -0.22 8.51 0.39
N GLN A 234 0.70 8.93 -0.48
CA GLN A 234 0.67 10.27 -1.09
C GLN A 234 -0.55 10.45 -2.00
N THR A 235 -0.91 9.43 -2.79
CA THR A 235 -2.11 9.49 -3.63
C THR A 235 -3.37 9.61 -2.79
N CYS A 236 -3.50 8.78 -1.74
CA CYS A 236 -4.65 8.84 -0.85
C CYS A 236 -4.74 10.19 -0.13
N MET A 237 -3.63 10.72 0.37
CA MET A 237 -3.56 12.04 0.99
C MET A 237 -3.99 13.15 0.01
N LEU A 238 -3.48 13.12 -1.23
CA LEU A 238 -3.84 14.07 -2.29
C LEU A 238 -5.33 14.03 -2.63
N MET A 239 -5.94 12.85 -2.57
CA MET A 239 -7.37 12.62 -2.83
C MET A 239 -8.25 12.86 -1.59
N GLY A 240 -7.68 13.21 -0.43
CA GLY A 240 -8.42 13.34 0.84
C GLY A 240 -9.02 12.02 1.33
N LYS A 241 -8.31 10.89 1.11
CA LYS A 241 -8.72 9.56 1.50
C LYS A 241 -7.85 9.01 2.63
N ARG A 242 -8.43 8.15 3.47
CA ARG A 242 -7.67 7.45 4.51
C ARG A 242 -6.92 6.27 3.93
N ALA A 243 -5.67 6.10 4.32
CA ALA A 243 -4.81 5.02 3.87
C ALA A 243 -4.04 4.39 5.02
N ALA A 244 -3.95 3.07 5.04
CA ALA A 244 -3.04 2.33 5.90
C ALA A 244 -2.42 1.16 5.14
N SER A 245 -1.36 0.58 5.67
CA SER A 245 -0.72 -0.56 5.03
C SER A 245 -0.23 -1.58 6.04
N MET A 246 -0.38 -2.85 5.67
CA MET A 246 0.20 -4.00 6.34
C MET A 246 0.98 -4.83 5.33
N VAL A 247 2.17 -5.30 5.70
CA VAL A 247 2.97 -6.18 4.86
C VAL A 247 3.55 -7.34 5.67
N ILE A 248 3.92 -8.43 4.99
CA ILE A 248 4.61 -9.58 5.58
C ILE A 248 5.98 -9.77 4.93
N GLY A 249 7.01 -10.06 5.72
CA GLY A 249 8.35 -10.35 5.19
C GLY A 249 8.36 -11.58 4.31
N SER A 250 8.84 -11.45 3.07
CA SER A 250 9.10 -12.56 2.13
C SER A 250 10.56 -12.98 2.15
N ASP A 251 11.43 -12.05 2.47
CA ASP A 251 12.87 -12.21 2.48
C ASP A 251 13.50 -11.20 3.46
N ARG A 252 14.77 -11.42 3.79
CA ARG A 252 15.51 -10.61 4.75
C ARG A 252 16.91 -10.31 4.26
N TYR A 253 17.33 -9.07 4.45
CA TYR A 253 18.68 -8.58 4.22
C TYR A 253 19.32 -8.23 5.55
N ARG A 254 20.48 -8.79 5.84
CA ARG A 254 21.22 -8.55 7.10
C ARG A 254 22.74 -8.64 6.90
N LEU A 255 23.46 -8.10 7.86
CA LEU A 255 24.91 -8.25 7.92
C LEU A 255 25.26 -9.44 8.80
N VAL A 256 25.99 -10.40 8.26
CA VAL A 256 26.60 -11.52 8.99
C VAL A 256 28.11 -11.40 8.86
N ASP A 257 28.78 -11.17 9.99
CA ASP A 257 30.23 -10.92 10.03
C ASP A 257 30.67 -9.79 9.06
N GLY A 258 29.86 -8.71 8.97
CA GLY A 258 30.09 -7.58 8.08
C GLY A 258 29.77 -7.82 6.59
N THR A 259 29.32 -9.03 6.25
CA THR A 259 28.94 -9.39 4.88
C THR A 259 27.43 -9.30 4.69
N LEU A 260 26.99 -8.58 3.64
CA LEU A 260 25.57 -8.51 3.28
C LEU A 260 25.07 -9.89 2.83
N THR A 261 24.05 -10.39 3.51
CA THR A 261 23.37 -11.65 3.18
C THR A 261 21.92 -11.41 2.85
N HIS A 262 21.37 -12.23 1.96
CA HIS A 262 19.96 -12.25 1.59
C HIS A 262 19.41 -13.66 1.83
N VAL A 263 18.29 -13.76 2.56
CA VAL A 263 17.66 -15.02 2.95
C VAL A 263 16.16 -14.93 2.69
N PHE A 264 15.59 -15.93 2.05
CA PHE A 264 14.13 -16.04 1.91
C PHE A 264 13.52 -16.56 3.22
N GLU A 265 12.40 -15.97 3.63
CA GLU A 265 11.62 -16.34 4.81
C GLU A 265 10.66 -17.51 4.45
N ASN A 266 11.23 -18.67 4.05
CA ASN A 266 10.49 -19.81 3.50
C ASN A 266 9.54 -20.49 4.51
N ASP A 267 9.76 -20.29 5.81
CA ASP A 267 8.94 -20.89 6.87
C ASP A 267 7.70 -20.05 7.21
N VAL A 268 7.52 -18.90 6.54
CA VAL A 268 6.37 -18.01 6.76
C VAL A 268 5.24 -18.38 5.80
N ASP A 269 4.08 -18.73 6.35
CA ASP A 269 2.84 -18.90 5.56
C ASP A 269 2.29 -17.51 5.20
N GLN A 270 2.75 -16.99 4.06
CA GLN A 270 2.37 -15.68 3.57
C GLN A 270 0.87 -15.59 3.24
N ASP A 271 0.25 -16.67 2.78
CA ASP A 271 -1.17 -16.69 2.45
C ASP A 271 -2.03 -16.59 3.71
N ALA A 272 -1.69 -17.35 4.75
CA ALA A 272 -2.36 -17.24 6.04
C ALA A 272 -2.17 -15.84 6.66
N ALA A 273 -0.98 -15.26 6.52
CA ALA A 273 -0.70 -13.90 7.00
C ALA A 273 -1.54 -12.85 6.25
N LYS A 274 -1.62 -12.92 4.91
CA LYS A 274 -2.46 -12.03 4.09
C LYS A 274 -3.92 -12.15 4.47
N LEU A 275 -4.42 -13.37 4.67
CA LEU A 275 -5.78 -13.61 5.13
C LEU A 275 -6.06 -12.96 6.49
N ALA A 276 -5.13 -13.08 7.43
CA ALA A 276 -5.24 -12.46 8.75
C ALA A 276 -5.20 -10.92 8.65
N MET A 277 -4.36 -10.35 7.79
CA MET A 277 -4.30 -8.91 7.54
C MET A 277 -5.61 -8.40 6.93
N ILE A 278 -6.24 -9.12 5.98
CA ILE A 278 -7.54 -8.75 5.44
C ILE A 278 -8.59 -8.73 6.56
N ARG A 279 -8.63 -9.75 7.41
CA ARG A 279 -9.56 -9.80 8.56
C ARG A 279 -9.34 -8.64 9.52
N ALA A 280 -8.10 -8.26 9.80
CA ALA A 280 -7.79 -7.10 10.63
C ALA A 280 -8.27 -5.79 9.98
N ALA A 281 -8.08 -5.63 8.66
CA ALA A 281 -8.59 -4.48 7.91
C ALA A 281 -10.13 -4.40 7.95
N LEU A 282 -10.83 -5.51 7.72
CA LEU A 282 -12.30 -5.55 7.80
C LEU A 282 -12.80 -5.22 9.20
N ALA A 283 -12.13 -5.74 10.24
CA ALA A 283 -12.45 -5.39 11.62
C ALA A 283 -12.21 -3.91 11.93
N ALA A 284 -11.21 -3.28 11.32
CA ALA A 284 -10.95 -1.84 11.45
C ALA A 284 -12.02 -1.01 10.72
N PHE A 285 -12.45 -1.42 9.55
CA PHE A 285 -13.50 -0.73 8.79
C PHE A 285 -14.87 -0.65 9.51
N LYS A 286 -15.14 -1.59 10.43
CA LYS A 286 -16.36 -1.53 11.27
C LYS A 286 -16.37 -0.36 12.26
N ASP A 287 -15.21 0.14 12.62
CA ASP A 287 -15.06 1.18 13.64
C ASP A 287 -14.91 2.58 13.01
N LEU A 288 -15.00 2.69 11.67
CA LEU A 288 -14.89 3.93 10.91
C LEU A 288 -16.27 4.50 10.53
#